data_8f06cfa6795b4c53425214ba73eb9623
#
_entry.id   8f06cfa6795b4c53425214ba73eb9623
#
_cell.length_a   1.000
_cell.length_b   1.000
_cell.length_c   1.000
_cell.angle_alpha   90.00
_cell.angle_beta   90.00
_cell.angle_gamma   90.00
#
_symmetry.space_group_name_H-M   'P 1'
#
loop_
_entity.id
_entity.type
_entity.pdbx_description
1 polymer ?
#
loop_
_entity_poly.entity_id
_entity_poly.type
_entity_poly.pdbx_seq_one_letter_code
_entity_poly.pdbx_strand_id
1 'polypeptide(L)' 'MDIDQRIDLISALNQLSPRQRKVVLLWAAGYTQQEIATKYGVNQSTVSRWISGCVHIMGELSH' A
#
# COMPACT_ATOMS: atom_id res chain seq x y z
N MET A 1 -10.33 -10.59 18.99
CA MET A 1 -9.48 -9.76 18.15
C MET A 1 -8.48 -9.01 18.98
N ASP A 2 -7.27 -9.04 18.59
CA ASP A 2 -6.23 -8.44 19.38
C ASP A 2 -6.02 -6.99 19.02
N ILE A 3 -6.04 -6.15 20.05
CA ILE A 3 -5.79 -4.74 19.92
C ILE A 3 -4.38 -4.53 19.35
N ASP A 4 -3.45 -5.40 19.72
CA ASP A 4 -2.07 -5.33 19.27
C ASP A 4 -1.95 -5.42 17.75
N GLN A 5 -2.70 -6.33 17.12
CA GLN A 5 -2.70 -6.45 15.66
C GLN A 5 -3.18 -5.18 15.00
N ARG A 6 -4.18 -4.54 15.60
CA ARG A 6 -4.72 -3.32 15.07
C ARG A 6 -3.72 -2.18 15.16
N ILE A 7 -3.00 -2.09 16.28
CA ILE A 7 -1.97 -1.09 16.48
C ILE A 7 -0.82 -1.30 15.48
N ASP A 8 -0.44 -2.57 15.27
CA ASP A 8 0.64 -2.88 14.33
C ASP A 8 0.28 -2.48 12.91
N LEU A 9 -0.96 -2.73 12.50
CA LEU A 9 -1.43 -2.34 11.18
C LEU A 9 -1.38 -0.82 11.00
N ILE A 10 -1.84 -0.09 11.99
CA ILE A 10 -1.82 1.37 11.96
C ILE A 10 -0.38 1.87 11.90
N SER A 11 0.51 1.27 12.69
CA SER A 11 1.94 1.62 12.68
C SER A 11 2.55 1.38 11.31
N ALA A 12 2.23 0.25 10.68
CA ALA A 12 2.74 -0.06 9.35
C ALA A 12 2.27 0.96 8.32
N LEU A 13 1.00 1.33 8.37
CA LEU A 13 0.46 2.35 7.47
C LEU A 13 1.12 3.69 7.68
N ASN A 14 1.44 4.02 8.94
CA ASN A 14 2.09 5.29 9.25
C ASN A 14 3.54 5.33 8.80
N GLN A 15 4.18 4.18 8.59
CA GLN A 15 5.54 4.10 8.08
C GLN A 15 5.59 4.35 6.57
N LEU A 16 4.46 4.24 5.90
CA LEU A 16 4.40 4.49 4.46
C LEU A 16 4.36 5.99 4.20
N SER A 17 4.99 6.41 3.09
CA SER A 17 4.86 7.79 2.65
C SER A 17 3.40 8.08 2.30
N PRO A 18 2.98 9.34 2.33
CA PRO A 18 1.61 9.69 1.95
C PRO A 18 1.23 9.18 0.56
N ARG A 19 2.19 9.20 -0.38
CA ARG A 19 1.95 8.70 -1.74
C ARG A 19 1.73 7.18 -1.74
N GLN A 20 2.59 6.45 -1.05
CA GLN A 20 2.44 5.00 -0.97
C GLN A 20 1.13 4.60 -0.33
N ARG A 21 0.74 5.30 0.72
CA ARG A 21 -0.52 5.03 1.41
C ARG A 21 -1.69 5.23 0.46
N LYS A 22 -1.68 6.32 -0.30
CA LYS A 22 -2.73 6.61 -1.27
C LYS A 22 -2.80 5.57 -2.37
N VAL A 23 -1.65 5.13 -2.86
CA VAL A 23 -1.58 4.10 -3.90
C VAL A 23 -2.20 2.80 -3.40
N VAL A 24 -1.86 2.39 -2.19
CA VAL A 24 -2.41 1.17 -1.60
C VAL A 24 -3.93 1.27 -1.45
N LEU A 25 -4.42 2.41 -1.00
CA LEU A 25 -5.86 2.62 -0.85
C LEU A 25 -6.58 2.56 -2.19
N LEU A 26 -6.01 3.13 -3.24
CA LEU A 26 -6.59 3.07 -4.58
C LEU A 26 -6.60 1.64 -5.10
N TRP A 27 -5.51 0.92 -4.89
CA TRP A 27 -5.42 -0.47 -5.31
C TRP A 27 -6.44 -1.34 -4.58
N ALA A 28 -6.60 -1.13 -3.29
CA ALA A 28 -7.60 -1.84 -2.49
C ALA A 28 -9.02 -1.50 -2.92
N ALA A 29 -9.24 -0.30 -3.45
CA ALA A 29 -10.54 0.13 -3.94
C ALA A 29 -10.88 -0.45 -5.31
N GLY A 30 -9.93 -1.15 -5.97
CA GLY A 30 -10.19 -1.81 -7.24
C GLY A 30 -9.54 -1.14 -8.45
N TYR A 31 -8.76 -0.08 -8.26
CA TYR A 31 -8.04 0.52 -9.38
C TYR A 31 -6.90 -0.38 -9.83
N THR A 32 -6.70 -0.47 -11.14
CA THR A 32 -5.57 -1.23 -11.68
C THR A 32 -4.28 -0.44 -11.50
N GLN A 33 -3.14 -1.16 -11.57
CA GLN A 33 -1.83 -0.51 -11.50
C GLN A 33 -1.66 0.50 -12.64
N GLN A 34 -2.17 0.17 -13.82
CA GLN A 34 -2.13 1.07 -14.97
C GLN A 34 -2.90 2.36 -14.69
N GLU A 35 -4.09 2.25 -14.12
CA GLU A 35 -4.89 3.41 -13.79
C GLU A 35 -4.21 4.30 -12.75
N ILE A 36 -3.61 3.67 -11.75
CA ILE A 36 -2.87 4.39 -10.72
C ILE A 36 -1.67 5.10 -11.32
N ALA A 37 -0.93 4.41 -12.20
CA ALA A 37 0.23 4.99 -12.88
C ALA A 37 -0.17 6.22 -13.68
N THR A 38 -1.25 6.14 -14.41
CA THR A 38 -1.76 7.27 -15.19
C THR A 38 -2.12 8.44 -14.28
N LYS A 39 -2.76 8.14 -13.16
CA LYS A 39 -3.19 9.16 -12.21
C LYS A 39 -2.02 9.93 -11.62
N TYR A 40 -0.91 9.25 -11.36
CA TYR A 40 0.27 9.87 -10.77
C TYR A 40 1.31 10.30 -11.80
N GLY A 41 1.09 10.02 -13.08
CA GLY A 41 2.02 10.37 -14.14
C GLY A 41 3.34 9.63 -14.04
N VAL A 42 3.29 8.36 -13.64
CA VAL A 42 4.47 7.52 -13.51
C VAL A 42 4.28 6.24 -14.32
N ASN A 43 5.34 5.44 -14.43
CA ASN A 43 5.27 4.15 -15.12
C ASN A 43 4.58 3.12 -14.24
N GLN A 44 3.95 2.14 -14.89
CA GLN A 44 3.30 1.04 -14.18
C GLN A 44 4.30 0.29 -13.29
N SER A 45 5.53 0.13 -13.74
CA SER A 45 6.56 -0.54 -12.96
C SER A 45 6.83 0.18 -11.63
N THR A 46 6.72 1.50 -11.61
CA THR A 46 6.88 2.27 -10.39
C THR A 46 5.75 1.98 -9.40
N VAL A 47 4.52 1.93 -9.91
CA VAL A 47 3.35 1.60 -9.07
C VAL A 47 3.49 0.17 -8.55
N SER A 48 3.93 -0.75 -9.38
CA SER A 48 4.15 -2.14 -8.98
C SER A 48 5.15 -2.23 -7.83
N ARG A 49 6.21 -1.45 -7.88
CA ARG A 49 7.20 -1.39 -6.80
C ARG A 49 6.60 -0.86 -5.51
N TRP A 50 5.81 0.20 -5.62
CA TRP A 50 5.17 0.79 -4.44
C TRP A 50 4.24 -0.22 -3.77
N ILE A 51 3.44 -0.91 -4.57
CA ILE A 51 2.50 -1.91 -4.05
C ILE A 51 3.25 -3.09 -3.44
N SER A 52 4.30 -3.58 -4.11
CA SER A 52 5.09 -4.72 -3.60
C SER A 52 5.70 -4.41 -2.25
N GLY A 53 6.24 -3.20 -2.08
CA GLY A 53 6.81 -2.78 -0.80
C GLY A 53 5.76 -2.76 0.30
N CYS A 54 4.57 -2.24 -0.01
CA CYS A 54 3.49 -2.16 0.96
C CYS A 54 2.96 -3.54 1.32
N VAL A 55 2.78 -4.42 0.32
CA VAL A 55 2.30 -5.78 0.55
C VAL A 55 3.27 -6.56 1.41
N HIS A 56 4.57 -6.36 1.21
CA HIS A 56 5.59 -7.03 2.00
C HIS A 56 5.45 -6.66 3.49
N ILE A 57 5.29 -5.37 3.77
CA ILE A 57 5.12 -4.89 5.14
C ILE A 57 3.84 -5.45 5.74
N MET A 58 2.75 -5.40 4.99
CA MET A 58 1.46 -5.91 5.47
C MET A 58 1.49 -7.43 5.63
N GLY A 59 2.23 -8.11 4.77
CA GLY A 59 2.38 -9.56 4.86
C GLY A 59 3.07 -10.00 6.14
N GLU A 60 4.04 -9.24 6.60
CA GLU A 60 4.73 -9.53 7.85
C GLU A 60 3.80 -9.41 9.05
N LEU A 61 2.84 -8.50 8.97
CA LEU A 61 1.89 -8.29 10.05
C LEU A 61 0.77 -9.32 10.06
N SER A 62 0.55 -10.01 8.93
CA SER A 62 -0.49 -11.03 8.82
C SER A 62 -0.14 -12.32 9.55
N HIS A 63 1.09 -12.48 9.92
CA HIS A 63 1.53 -13.64 10.66
C HIS A 63 1.43 -13.38 12.15
#